data_479f1baab691b272342685a62f42ebb8
#
_entry.id   479f1baab691b272342685a62f42ebb8
#
_cell.length_a   1.000
_cell.length_b   1.000
_cell.length_c   1.000
_cell.angle_alpha   90.00
_cell.angle_beta   90.00
_cell.angle_gamma   90.00
#
_symmetry.space_group_name_H-M   'P 1'
#
loop_
_entity.id
_entity.type
_entity.pdbx_description
1 polymer ?
#
loop_
_entity_poly.entity_id
_entity_poly.type
_entity_poly.pdbx_seq_one_letter_code
_entity_poly.pdbx_strand_id
1 'polypeptide(L)'
;SADLATEIEFLMARARAVGTAHANQVLTELELKARSYAVLSLAASAAKPTQRELAEFLSLDASQIVALVDGLQDRGLIRREPDPNDRRSNVIVSTPEGDELYARASDKVARAEAASLSALSLEERDQLRSLLSRVAF
;
A
#
# COMPACT_ATOMS: atom_id res chain seq x y z
N SER A 1 -17.52 -17.16 -25.24
CA SER A 1 -17.10 -18.23 -24.36
C SER A 1 -16.71 -17.66 -22.99
N ALA A 2 -16.59 -18.52 -22.01
CA ALA A 2 -16.24 -18.16 -20.64
C ALA A 2 -14.73 -17.88 -20.48
N ASP A 3 -14.02 -17.62 -21.53
CA ASP A 3 -12.56 -17.59 -21.54
C ASP A 3 -12.01 -16.42 -20.71
N LEU A 4 -12.71 -15.29 -20.67
CA LEU A 4 -12.28 -14.16 -19.84
C LEU A 4 -12.16 -14.55 -18.36
N ALA A 5 -13.09 -15.35 -17.85
CA ALA A 5 -13.10 -15.78 -16.46
C ALA A 5 -11.93 -16.74 -16.12
N THR A 6 -11.17 -17.19 -17.10
CA THR A 6 -10.00 -18.04 -16.92
C THR A 6 -8.69 -17.32 -17.26
N GLU A 7 -8.74 -16.11 -17.79
CA GLU A 7 -7.52 -15.35 -18.08
C GLU A 7 -6.89 -14.84 -16.80
N ILE A 8 -5.60 -15.07 -16.65
CA ILE A 8 -4.86 -14.70 -15.43
C ILE A 8 -4.94 -13.20 -15.17
N GLU A 9 -4.75 -12.38 -16.21
CA GLU A 9 -4.82 -10.92 -16.07
C GLU A 9 -6.18 -10.47 -15.55
N PHE A 10 -7.27 -11.03 -16.08
CA PHE A 10 -8.61 -10.71 -15.60
C PHE A 10 -8.80 -11.16 -14.16
N LEU A 11 -8.34 -12.36 -13.81
CA LEU A 11 -8.46 -12.87 -12.44
C LEU A 11 -7.69 -12.02 -11.45
N MET A 12 -6.48 -11.57 -11.82
CA MET A 12 -5.71 -10.67 -10.97
C MET A 12 -6.44 -9.33 -10.77
N ALA A 13 -6.99 -8.76 -11.83
CA ALA A 13 -7.73 -7.50 -11.74
C ALA A 13 -8.96 -7.63 -10.85
N ARG A 14 -9.71 -8.72 -11.00
CA ARG A 14 -10.90 -8.98 -10.20
C ARG A 14 -10.55 -9.24 -8.73
N ALA A 15 -9.52 -10.03 -8.47
CA ALA A 15 -9.06 -10.30 -7.11
C ALA A 15 -8.59 -9.01 -6.44
N ARG A 16 -7.87 -8.16 -7.16
CA ARG A 16 -7.45 -6.86 -6.66
C ARG A 16 -8.65 -5.98 -6.30
N ALA A 17 -9.67 -5.93 -7.15
CA ALA A 17 -10.86 -5.13 -6.88
C ALA A 17 -11.58 -5.60 -5.61
N VAL A 18 -11.73 -6.91 -5.44
CA VAL A 18 -12.32 -7.50 -4.21
C VAL A 18 -11.48 -7.16 -2.99
N GLY A 19 -10.17 -7.39 -3.06
CA GLY A 19 -9.25 -7.12 -1.95
C GLY A 19 -9.21 -5.65 -1.58
N THR A 20 -9.18 -4.76 -2.56
CA THR A 20 -9.17 -3.31 -2.33
C THR A 20 -10.48 -2.85 -1.68
N ALA A 21 -11.61 -3.40 -2.09
CA ALA A 21 -12.90 -3.07 -1.47
C ALA A 21 -12.91 -3.46 0.01
N HIS A 22 -12.43 -4.64 0.36
CA HIS A 22 -12.33 -5.08 1.75
C HIS A 22 -11.38 -4.19 2.55
N ALA A 23 -10.22 -3.88 1.99
CA ALA A 23 -9.23 -3.01 2.65
C ALA A 23 -9.81 -1.61 2.90
N ASN A 24 -10.46 -1.02 1.89
CA ASN A 24 -11.05 0.31 2.03
C ASN A 24 -12.16 0.37 3.08
N GLN A 25 -12.93 -0.71 3.26
CA GLN A 25 -13.94 -0.75 4.32
C GLN A 25 -13.33 -0.52 5.70
N VAL A 26 -12.20 -1.17 5.99
CA VAL A 26 -11.55 -1.04 7.31
C VAL A 26 -10.71 0.24 7.41
N LEU A 27 -10.11 0.69 6.30
CA LEU A 27 -9.29 1.89 6.29
C LEU A 27 -10.11 3.18 6.39
N THR A 28 -11.35 3.18 5.90
CA THR A 28 -12.24 4.35 5.97
C THR A 28 -12.44 4.82 7.41
N GLU A 29 -12.52 3.91 8.36
CA GLU A 29 -12.64 4.25 9.80
C GLU A 29 -11.44 5.05 10.31
N LEU A 30 -10.29 4.91 9.67
CA LEU A 30 -9.05 5.61 10.00
C LEU A 30 -8.79 6.79 9.05
N GLU A 31 -9.78 7.12 8.23
CA GLU A 31 -9.67 8.16 7.20
C GLU A 31 -8.49 7.90 6.25
N LEU A 32 -8.30 6.64 5.89
CA LEU A 32 -7.29 6.19 4.93
C LEU A 32 -7.96 5.48 3.77
N LYS A 33 -7.25 5.47 2.64
CA LYS A 33 -7.55 4.63 1.48
C LYS A 33 -6.33 3.77 1.18
N ALA A 34 -6.48 2.79 0.30
CA ALA A 34 -5.41 1.85 -0.01
C ALA A 34 -4.10 2.55 -0.42
N ARG A 35 -4.19 3.61 -1.24
CA ARG A 35 -3.00 4.36 -1.68
C ARG A 35 -2.34 5.13 -0.55
N SER A 36 -3.12 5.80 0.29
CA SER A 36 -2.60 6.51 1.46
C SER A 36 -1.93 5.54 2.43
N TYR A 37 -2.57 4.41 2.66
CA TYR A 37 -2.01 3.35 3.49
C TYR A 37 -0.67 2.85 2.94
N ALA A 38 -0.57 2.65 1.62
CA ALA A 38 0.67 2.20 1.00
C ALA A 38 1.81 3.21 1.21
N VAL A 39 1.54 4.50 1.01
CA VAL A 39 2.53 5.56 1.24
C VAL A 39 2.94 5.60 2.71
N LEU A 40 1.98 5.54 3.63
CA LEU A 40 2.27 5.53 5.07
C LEU A 40 3.11 4.32 5.46
N SER A 41 2.80 3.14 4.91
CA SER A 41 3.55 1.91 5.14
C SER A 41 5.02 2.05 4.74
N LEU A 42 5.26 2.61 3.57
CA LEU A 42 6.63 2.81 3.06
C LEU A 42 7.37 3.88 3.85
N ALA A 43 6.68 4.95 4.26
CA ALA A 43 7.26 5.99 5.10
C ALA A 43 7.64 5.46 6.49
N ALA A 44 6.86 4.52 7.03
CA ALA A 44 7.12 3.89 8.33
C ALA A 44 8.24 2.86 8.27
N SER A 45 8.68 2.48 7.06
CA SER A 45 9.76 1.53 6.89
C SER A 45 11.13 2.19 7.10
N ALA A 46 12.15 1.38 7.35
CA ALA A 46 13.52 1.87 7.51
C ALA A 46 14.13 2.38 6.20
N ALA A 47 13.48 2.16 5.06
CA ALA A 47 14.00 2.50 3.75
C ALA A 47 14.07 4.02 3.47
N LYS A 48 13.25 4.82 4.16
CA LYS A 48 13.18 6.28 3.97
C LYS A 48 13.11 6.66 2.49
N PRO A 49 12.00 6.31 1.80
CA PRO A 49 11.92 6.52 0.35
C PRO A 49 11.80 7.99 -0.02
N THR A 50 12.33 8.34 -1.20
CA THR A 50 12.04 9.62 -1.84
C THR A 50 10.67 9.56 -2.50
N GLN A 51 10.11 10.72 -2.87
CA GLN A 51 8.85 10.76 -3.62
C GLN A 51 8.97 10.02 -4.97
N ARG A 52 10.12 10.12 -5.60
CA ARG A 52 10.40 9.40 -6.85
C ARG A 52 10.37 7.88 -6.65
N GLU A 53 11.01 7.40 -5.59
CA GLU A 53 11.00 5.98 -5.26
C GLU A 53 9.59 5.47 -4.94
N LEU A 54 8.79 6.29 -4.23
CA LEU A 54 7.38 5.97 -3.97
C LEU A 54 6.59 5.83 -5.28
N ALA A 55 6.78 6.77 -6.21
CA ALA A 55 6.11 6.75 -7.50
C ALA A 55 6.45 5.49 -8.29
N GLU A 56 7.73 5.15 -8.34
CA GLU A 56 8.20 3.96 -9.04
C GLU A 56 7.67 2.67 -8.40
N PHE A 57 7.77 2.55 -7.09
CA PHE A 57 7.36 1.35 -6.37
C PHE A 57 5.84 1.13 -6.47
N LEU A 58 5.05 2.19 -6.36
CA LEU A 58 3.60 2.11 -6.36
C LEU A 58 2.99 2.21 -7.76
N SER A 59 3.81 2.44 -8.79
CA SER A 59 3.36 2.64 -10.18
C SER A 59 2.34 3.77 -10.28
N LEU A 60 2.62 4.88 -9.61
CA LEU A 60 1.82 6.10 -9.64
C LEU A 60 2.65 7.22 -10.24
N ASP A 61 1.98 8.23 -10.81
CA ASP A 61 2.70 9.39 -11.31
C ASP A 61 3.13 10.33 -10.17
N ALA A 62 4.05 11.24 -10.48
CA ALA A 62 4.62 12.14 -9.50
C ALA A 62 3.57 13.02 -8.83
N SER A 63 2.56 13.49 -9.59
CA SER A 63 1.51 14.36 -9.04
C SER A 63 0.60 13.64 -8.06
N GLN A 64 0.30 12.37 -8.33
CA GLN A 64 -0.47 11.53 -7.40
C GLN A 64 0.30 11.32 -6.08
N ILE A 65 1.60 11.07 -6.16
CA ILE A 65 2.43 10.90 -4.97
C ILE A 65 2.50 12.19 -4.16
N VAL A 66 2.70 13.33 -4.81
CA VAL A 66 2.73 14.63 -4.11
C VAL A 66 1.43 14.87 -3.36
N ALA A 67 0.29 14.62 -3.99
CA ALA A 67 -1.01 14.79 -3.35
C ALA A 67 -1.19 13.87 -2.13
N LEU A 68 -0.78 12.60 -2.24
CA LEU A 68 -0.86 11.65 -1.13
C LEU A 68 0.07 12.06 0.03
N VAL A 69 1.28 12.46 -0.29
CA VAL A 69 2.26 12.91 0.72
C VAL A 69 1.77 14.19 1.40
N ASP A 70 1.28 15.16 0.64
CA ASP A 70 0.73 16.40 1.19
C ASP A 70 -0.41 16.11 2.18
N GLY A 71 -1.34 15.25 1.79
CA GLY A 71 -2.47 14.90 2.63
C GLY A 71 -2.07 14.23 3.95
N LEU A 72 -1.12 13.30 3.89
CA LEU A 72 -0.61 12.64 5.09
C LEU A 72 0.22 13.58 5.97
N GLN A 73 1.00 14.47 5.36
CA GLN A 73 1.78 15.46 6.09
C GLN A 73 0.87 16.47 6.79
N ASP A 74 -0.21 16.91 6.14
CA ASP A 74 -1.18 17.82 6.75
C ASP A 74 -1.85 17.22 7.99
N ARG A 75 -1.98 15.91 8.02
CA ARG A 75 -2.51 15.18 9.18
C ARG A 75 -1.45 14.90 10.25
N GLY A 76 -0.20 15.30 10.03
CA GLY A 76 0.89 15.05 10.97
C GLY A 76 1.36 13.60 11.03
N LEU A 77 1.10 12.81 9.99
CA LEU A 77 1.43 11.37 9.98
C LEU A 77 2.78 11.08 9.35
N ILE A 78 3.22 11.94 8.45
CA ILE A 78 4.53 11.86 7.81
C ILE A 78 5.13 13.25 7.71
N ARG A 79 6.40 13.31 7.38
CA ARG A 79 7.08 14.57 7.08
C ARG A 79 8.14 14.33 6.01
N ARG A 80 8.50 15.40 5.34
CA ARG A 80 9.61 15.43 4.40
C ARG A 80 10.87 15.84 5.17
N GLU A 81 11.95 15.10 4.96
CA GLU A 81 13.27 15.42 5.50
C GLU A 81 14.27 15.51 4.36
N PRO A 82 15.33 16.36 4.48
CA PRO A 82 16.36 16.37 3.45
C PRO A 82 17.00 15.00 3.29
N ASP A 83 17.23 14.61 2.03
CA ASP A 83 17.96 13.38 1.73
C ASP A 83 19.44 13.58 2.08
N PRO A 84 20.05 12.77 2.95
CA PRO A 84 21.47 12.89 3.28
C PRO A 84 22.39 12.76 2.07
N ASN A 85 21.93 12.07 1.03
CA ASN A 85 22.72 11.77 -0.17
C ASN A 85 22.48 12.73 -1.33
N ASP A 86 21.41 13.53 -1.28
CA ASP A 86 21.06 14.47 -2.33
C ASP A 86 20.26 15.65 -1.77
N ARG A 87 20.90 16.81 -1.69
CA ARG A 87 20.30 18.03 -1.13
C ARG A 87 19.09 18.55 -1.92
N ARG A 88 18.91 18.10 -3.15
CA ARG A 88 17.79 18.51 -4.01
C ARG A 88 16.52 17.69 -3.76
N SER A 89 16.64 16.63 -2.99
CA SER A 89 15.61 15.65 -2.78
C SER A 89 15.24 15.57 -1.32
N ASN A 90 14.01 15.14 -1.05
CA ASN A 90 13.53 14.84 0.31
C ASN A 90 13.24 13.35 0.42
N VAL A 91 13.48 12.80 1.59
CA VAL A 91 12.97 11.49 1.96
C VAL A 91 11.69 11.65 2.77
N ILE A 92 10.85 10.66 2.71
CA ILE A 92 9.56 10.64 3.41
C ILE A 92 9.70 9.72 4.63
N VAL A 93 9.39 10.27 5.78
CA VAL A 93 9.49 9.53 7.05
C VAL A 93 8.17 9.64 7.81
N SER A 94 7.85 8.62 8.58
CA SER A 94 6.69 8.66 9.46
C SER A 94 7.01 9.44 10.74
N THR A 95 5.96 10.01 11.32
CA THR A 95 6.01 10.60 12.67
C THR A 95 5.61 9.52 13.68
N PRO A 96 5.78 9.77 15.00
CA PRO A 96 5.23 8.85 16.02
C PRO A 96 3.74 8.59 15.84
N GLU A 97 2.96 9.61 15.50
CA GLU A 97 1.53 9.49 15.22
C GLU A 97 1.26 8.63 13.97
N GLY A 98 2.11 8.79 12.96
CA GLY A 98 2.06 7.96 11.74
C GLY A 98 2.37 6.51 12.02
N ASP A 99 3.37 6.23 12.83
CA ASP A 99 3.73 4.87 13.22
C ASP A 99 2.59 4.18 13.97
N GLU A 100 1.95 4.90 14.89
CA GLU A 100 0.81 4.38 15.65
C GLU A 100 -0.37 4.07 14.72
N LEU A 101 -0.71 5.01 13.84
CA LEU A 101 -1.81 4.81 12.90
C LEU A 101 -1.50 3.65 11.95
N TYR A 102 -0.27 3.56 11.45
CA TYR A 102 0.13 2.46 10.59
C TYR A 102 -0.03 1.11 11.29
N ALA A 103 0.39 0.98 12.54
CA ALA A 103 0.27 -0.27 13.29
C ALA A 103 -1.21 -0.71 13.39
N ARG A 104 -2.10 0.23 13.70
CA ARG A 104 -3.55 -0.03 13.77
C ARG A 104 -4.12 -0.40 12.41
N ALA A 105 -3.74 0.35 11.37
CA ALA A 105 -4.20 0.11 10.01
C ALA A 105 -3.69 -1.23 9.48
N SER A 106 -2.44 -1.56 9.72
CA SER A 106 -1.81 -2.81 9.29
C SER A 106 -2.54 -4.03 9.86
N ASP A 107 -2.92 -3.98 11.13
CA ASP A 107 -3.69 -5.06 11.75
C ASP A 107 -5.06 -5.22 11.09
N LYS A 108 -5.75 -4.12 10.85
CA LYS A 108 -7.06 -4.15 10.18
C LYS A 108 -6.97 -4.64 8.73
N VAL A 109 -5.94 -4.21 8.00
CA VAL A 109 -5.71 -4.65 6.62
C VAL A 109 -5.42 -6.15 6.56
N ALA A 110 -4.62 -6.66 7.49
CA ALA A 110 -4.34 -8.10 7.57
C ALA A 110 -5.62 -8.93 7.77
N ARG A 111 -6.53 -8.44 8.62
CA ARG A 111 -7.82 -9.11 8.83
C ARG A 111 -8.71 -9.02 7.60
N ALA A 112 -8.72 -7.89 6.91
CA ALA A 112 -9.48 -7.72 5.66
C ALA A 112 -8.94 -8.64 4.57
N GLU A 113 -7.63 -8.77 4.46
CA GLU A 113 -6.98 -9.70 3.52
C GLU A 113 -7.40 -11.14 3.81
N ALA A 114 -7.36 -11.55 5.08
CA ALA A 114 -7.77 -12.88 5.47
C ALA A 114 -9.24 -13.15 5.11
N ALA A 115 -10.11 -12.15 5.27
CA ALA A 115 -11.51 -12.26 4.90
C ALA A 115 -11.68 -12.38 3.38
N SER A 116 -10.95 -11.57 2.60
CA SER A 116 -11.04 -11.62 1.14
C SER A 116 -10.49 -12.91 0.55
N LEU A 117 -9.59 -13.58 1.27
CA LEU A 117 -8.96 -14.83 0.85
C LEU A 117 -9.50 -16.05 1.61
N SER A 118 -10.67 -15.94 2.20
CA SER A 118 -11.24 -17.00 3.03
C SER A 118 -11.48 -18.31 2.29
N ALA A 119 -11.57 -18.27 0.96
CA ALA A 119 -11.71 -19.47 0.14
C ALA A 119 -10.40 -20.29 0.05
N LEU A 120 -9.27 -19.71 0.48
CA LEU A 120 -7.96 -20.35 0.44
C LEU A 120 -7.51 -20.76 1.84
N SER A 121 -6.81 -21.89 1.94
CA SER A 121 -6.13 -22.27 3.17
C SER A 121 -4.94 -21.34 3.43
N LEU A 122 -4.38 -21.38 4.63
CA LEU A 122 -3.18 -20.60 4.95
C LEU A 122 -2.01 -20.96 4.05
N GLU A 123 -1.84 -22.25 3.76
CA GLU A 123 -0.80 -22.71 2.85
C GLU A 123 -1.01 -22.17 1.44
N GLU A 124 -2.25 -22.21 0.93
CA GLU A 124 -2.58 -21.68 -0.38
C GLU A 124 -2.37 -20.16 -0.46
N ARG A 125 -2.65 -19.42 0.62
CA ARG A 125 -2.37 -17.98 0.68
C ARG A 125 -0.87 -17.70 0.57
N ASP A 126 -0.04 -18.50 1.22
CA ASP A 126 1.41 -18.38 1.11
C ASP A 126 1.91 -18.68 -0.30
N GLN A 127 1.34 -19.68 -0.94
CA GLN A 127 1.63 -19.99 -2.35
C GLN A 127 1.24 -18.83 -3.26
N LEU A 128 0.06 -18.26 -3.06
CA LEU A 128 -0.42 -17.13 -3.84
C LEU A 128 0.51 -15.92 -3.68
N ARG A 129 0.91 -15.61 -2.44
CA ARG A 129 1.85 -14.52 -2.15
C ARG A 129 3.16 -14.73 -2.89
N SER A 130 3.71 -15.93 -2.83
CA SER A 130 4.96 -16.28 -3.51
C SER A 130 4.85 -16.12 -5.03
N LEU A 131 3.76 -16.62 -5.61
CA LEU A 131 3.55 -16.56 -7.07
C LEU A 131 3.33 -15.11 -7.53
N LEU A 132 2.52 -14.35 -6.81
CA LEU A 132 2.26 -12.95 -7.15
C LEU A 132 3.53 -12.10 -7.02
N SER A 133 4.36 -12.37 -6.01
CA SER A 133 5.63 -11.64 -5.83
C SER A 133 6.57 -11.88 -7.01
N ARG A 134 6.60 -13.09 -7.56
CA ARG A 134 7.42 -13.40 -8.73
C ARG A 134 6.95 -12.69 -9.99
N VAL A 135 5.67 -12.41 -10.10
CA VAL A 135 5.09 -11.70 -11.25
C VAL A 135 5.20 -10.18 -11.07
N ALA A 136 5.04 -9.69 -9.84
CA ALA A 136 5.00 -8.26 -9.53
C ALA A 136 6.41 -7.62 -9.51
N PHE A 137 7.43 -8.39 -9.21
CA PHE A 137 8.82 -7.95 -9.11
C PHE A 137 9.74 -8.89 -9.92
#